data_f34cbf9136168f9d4a0e8e7a7337c34e
#
_entry.id   f34cbf9136168f9d4a0e8e7a7337c34e
#
_cell.length_a   1.000
_cell.length_b   1.000
_cell.length_c   1.000
_cell.angle_alpha   90.00
_cell.angle_beta   90.00
_cell.angle_gamma   90.00
#
_symmetry.space_group_name_H-M   'P 1'
#
loop_
_entity.id
_entity.type
_entity.pdbx_description
1 polymer ?
#
loop_
_entity_poly.entity_id
_entity_poly.type
_entity_poly.pdbx_seq_one_letter_code
_entity_poly.pdbx_strand_id
1 'polypeptide(L)'
;MNLLFTGASGFLGSNLYSLLKDKYQIRTVGLTPRDNYTINLVSDVPKLNIKYDVVLHAAGKAHSIPKTEEEKQLFFDVNLQGTKNLCTALENSGIPKAFIFISTVAVYGCDSGENITEEHPLNGTTPYALSKIKAEKYLEGWCAMHNVKLSILRPSLIAGPNPPGNLGAMIRGIRNGKYLSIAGGKARK
;
A
#
# COMPACT_ATOMS: atom_id res chain seq x y z
N MET A 1 12.48 17.88 -6.24
CA MET A 1 11.85 16.66 -6.79
C MET A 1 10.41 16.62 -6.31
N ASN A 2 9.45 16.55 -7.25
CA ASN A 2 8.02 16.49 -6.95
C ASN A 2 7.60 15.03 -6.72
N LEU A 3 7.04 14.74 -5.55
CA LEU A 3 6.56 13.41 -5.14
C LEU A 3 5.04 13.43 -5.01
N LEU A 4 4.35 12.55 -5.74
CA LEU A 4 2.94 12.26 -5.51
C LEU A 4 2.83 11.11 -4.53
N PHE A 5 2.11 11.31 -3.43
CA PHE A 5 2.00 10.32 -2.37
C PHE A 5 0.53 9.99 -2.09
N THR A 6 0.14 8.75 -2.31
CA THR A 6 -1.20 8.26 -1.94
C THR A 6 -1.15 7.45 -0.67
N GLY A 7 -2.21 7.54 0.15
CA GLY A 7 -2.29 6.80 1.41
C GLY A 7 -1.45 7.40 2.53
N ALA A 8 -1.09 8.69 2.46
CA ALA A 8 -0.31 9.41 3.47
C ALA A 8 -0.97 9.44 4.85
N SER A 9 -2.29 9.30 4.95
CA SER A 9 -3.05 9.26 6.22
C SER A 9 -3.03 7.88 6.90
N GLY A 10 -2.61 6.82 6.18
CA GLY A 10 -2.49 5.48 6.75
C GLY A 10 -1.30 5.32 7.71
N PHE A 11 -1.19 4.17 8.38
CA PHE A 11 -0.11 3.92 9.34
C PHE A 11 1.28 4.03 8.72
N LEU A 12 1.55 3.30 7.63
CA LEU A 12 2.81 3.42 6.91
C LEU A 12 2.99 4.84 6.34
N GLY A 13 1.93 5.35 5.72
CA GLY A 13 1.96 6.64 5.04
C GLY A 13 2.32 7.80 5.96
N SER A 14 1.72 7.89 7.14
CA SER A 14 1.98 8.97 8.10
C SER A 14 3.42 8.94 8.65
N ASN A 15 3.96 7.73 8.89
CA ASN A 15 5.35 7.57 9.31
C ASN A 15 6.32 7.98 8.18
N LEU A 16 6.08 7.56 6.94
CA LEU A 16 6.90 7.94 5.79
C LEU A 16 6.78 9.44 5.47
N TYR A 17 5.57 9.99 5.51
CA TYR A 17 5.35 11.42 5.25
C TYR A 17 6.20 12.29 6.18
N SER A 18 6.23 11.96 7.47
CA SER A 18 7.03 12.68 8.47
C SER A 18 8.53 12.66 8.17
N LEU A 19 9.05 11.59 7.57
CA LEU A 19 10.46 11.45 7.21
C LEU A 19 10.83 12.12 5.88
N LEU A 20 9.85 12.26 4.99
CA LEU A 20 10.08 12.69 3.61
C LEU A 20 9.72 14.16 3.36
N LYS A 21 8.82 14.76 4.16
CA LYS A 21 8.25 16.09 3.92
C LYS A 21 9.29 17.24 3.82
N ASP A 22 10.39 17.11 4.55
CA ASP A 22 11.45 18.14 4.57
C ASP A 22 12.48 17.93 3.44
N LYS A 23 12.42 16.79 2.73
CA LYS A 23 13.37 16.42 1.67
C LYS A 23 12.78 16.57 0.27
N TYR A 24 11.46 16.46 0.15
CA TYR A 24 10.76 16.43 -1.14
C TYR A 24 9.55 17.37 -1.15
N GLN A 25 9.20 17.87 -2.32
CA GLN A 25 7.94 18.58 -2.53
C GLN A 25 6.82 17.55 -2.69
N ILE A 26 6.15 17.23 -1.58
CA ILE A 26 5.13 16.19 -1.53
C ILE A 26 3.75 16.80 -1.77
N ARG A 27 2.97 16.17 -2.66
CA ARG A 27 1.52 16.35 -2.77
C ARG A 27 0.84 15.04 -2.50
N THR A 28 -0.21 15.06 -1.67
CA THR A 28 -0.92 13.86 -1.26
C THR A 28 -2.26 13.72 -1.99
N VAL A 29 -2.62 12.47 -2.27
CA VAL A 29 -3.95 12.07 -2.76
C VAL A 29 -4.57 11.15 -1.72
N GLY A 30 -5.77 11.46 -1.27
CA GLY A 30 -6.46 10.67 -0.25
C GLY A 30 -7.87 11.15 0.00
N LEU A 31 -8.49 10.63 1.07
CA LEU A 31 -9.89 10.87 1.41
C LEU A 31 -10.08 11.96 2.48
N THR A 32 -9.00 12.53 2.99
CA THR A 32 -9.07 13.47 4.10
C THR A 32 -8.93 14.91 3.62
N PRO A 33 -9.56 15.91 4.30
CA PRO A 33 -9.36 17.32 3.95
C PRO A 33 -7.92 17.83 4.08
N ARG A 34 -7.04 17.04 4.68
CA ARG A 34 -5.60 17.35 4.78
C ARG A 34 -4.81 16.99 3.53
N ASP A 35 -5.40 16.18 2.65
CA ASP A 35 -4.77 15.81 1.39
C ASP A 35 -4.83 16.98 0.40
N ASN A 36 -3.78 17.13 -0.42
CA ASN A 36 -3.75 18.17 -1.45
C ASN A 36 -4.81 17.92 -2.53
N TYR A 37 -5.11 16.65 -2.79
CA TYR A 37 -6.18 16.20 -3.65
C TYR A 37 -7.08 15.28 -2.82
N THR A 38 -8.19 15.83 -2.32
CA THR A 38 -9.20 15.06 -1.58
C THR A 38 -10.13 14.39 -2.58
N ILE A 39 -9.89 13.10 -2.85
CA ILE A 39 -10.60 12.37 -3.89
C ILE A 39 -10.61 10.87 -3.59
N ASN A 40 -11.70 10.20 -3.98
CA ASN A 40 -11.81 8.76 -3.91
C ASN A 40 -11.30 8.13 -5.20
N LEU A 41 -10.11 7.54 -5.15
CA LEU A 41 -9.52 6.85 -6.31
C LEU A 41 -10.36 5.68 -6.84
N VAL A 42 -11.30 5.15 -6.07
CA VAL A 42 -12.18 4.06 -6.54
C VAL A 42 -13.13 4.56 -7.65
N SER A 43 -13.72 5.72 -7.43
CA SER A 43 -14.74 6.30 -8.33
C SER A 43 -14.20 7.35 -9.29
N ASP A 44 -13.07 7.98 -8.96
CA ASP A 44 -12.65 9.20 -9.64
C ASP A 44 -11.18 9.17 -10.08
N VAL A 45 -10.91 9.84 -11.19
CA VAL A 45 -9.56 10.11 -11.68
C VAL A 45 -9.12 11.49 -11.20
N PRO A 46 -8.06 11.61 -10.39
CA PRO A 46 -7.59 12.91 -9.91
C PRO A 46 -7.15 13.82 -11.05
N LYS A 47 -7.56 15.09 -10.98
CA LYS A 47 -7.04 16.14 -11.85
C LYS A 47 -5.76 16.70 -11.23
N LEU A 48 -4.61 16.17 -11.66
CA LEU A 48 -3.31 16.60 -11.17
C LEU A 48 -2.87 17.86 -11.93
N ASN A 49 -2.42 18.87 -11.17
CA ASN A 49 -2.11 20.20 -11.74
C ASN A 49 -0.66 20.34 -12.22
N ILE A 50 0.20 19.39 -11.86
CA ILE A 50 1.62 19.39 -12.20
C ILE A 50 2.09 17.98 -12.54
N LYS A 51 3.20 17.90 -13.27
CA LYS A 51 3.93 16.64 -13.45
C LYS A 51 4.71 16.27 -12.18
N TYR A 52 4.70 14.99 -11.83
CA TYR A 52 5.46 14.43 -10.71
C TYR A 52 6.67 13.65 -11.22
N ASP A 53 7.78 13.72 -10.49
CA ASP A 53 8.99 12.95 -10.80
C ASP A 53 8.84 11.51 -10.32
N VAL A 54 8.26 11.33 -9.12
CA VAL A 54 8.10 10.03 -8.47
C VAL A 54 6.70 9.90 -7.89
N VAL A 55 6.16 8.70 -7.96
CA VAL A 55 4.91 8.31 -7.28
C VAL A 55 5.22 7.31 -6.17
N LEU A 56 4.72 7.56 -4.96
CA LEU A 56 4.68 6.61 -3.86
C LEU A 56 3.23 6.23 -3.60
N HIS A 57 2.86 5.04 -4.05
CA HIS A 57 1.49 4.55 -3.95
C HIS A 57 1.34 3.58 -2.79
N ALA A 58 0.94 4.12 -1.62
CA ALA A 58 0.68 3.37 -0.40
C ALA A 58 -0.80 3.30 -0.03
N ALA A 59 -1.68 3.93 -0.81
CA ALA A 59 -3.11 3.76 -0.65
C ALA A 59 -3.50 2.30 -0.94
N GLY A 60 -4.35 1.74 -0.10
CA GLY A 60 -4.83 0.38 -0.29
C GLY A 60 -5.72 -0.09 0.86
N LYS A 61 -6.61 -1.02 0.56
CA LYS A 61 -7.43 -1.74 1.55
C LYS A 61 -6.66 -2.97 2.02
N ALA A 62 -6.53 -3.12 3.33
CA ALA A 62 -5.88 -4.25 4.00
C ALA A 62 -6.58 -4.54 5.34
N HIS A 63 -6.13 -5.55 6.08
CA HIS A 63 -6.47 -5.82 7.48
C HIS A 63 -7.96 -6.04 7.80
N SER A 64 -8.78 -6.42 6.81
CA SER A 64 -10.14 -6.86 7.04
C SER A 64 -10.35 -8.27 6.47
N ILE A 65 -11.14 -9.09 7.17
CA ILE A 65 -11.58 -10.39 6.67
C ILE A 65 -12.96 -10.17 6.04
N PRO A 66 -13.09 -10.27 4.71
CA PRO A 66 -14.36 -10.03 4.06
C PRO A 66 -15.36 -11.15 4.35
N LYS A 67 -16.61 -10.77 4.62
CA LYS A 67 -17.71 -11.69 4.94
C LYS A 67 -18.71 -11.82 3.79
N THR A 68 -18.76 -10.83 2.91
CA THR A 68 -19.66 -10.79 1.75
C THR A 68 -18.88 -10.65 0.44
N GLU A 69 -19.52 -10.88 -0.69
CA GLU A 69 -18.91 -10.69 -2.01
C GLU A 69 -18.60 -9.22 -2.27
N GLU A 70 -19.45 -8.31 -1.82
CA GLU A 70 -19.22 -6.87 -1.92
C GLU A 70 -17.95 -6.45 -1.15
N GLU A 71 -17.75 -7.00 0.04
CA GLU A 71 -16.53 -6.76 0.83
C GLU A 71 -15.28 -7.33 0.16
N LYS A 72 -15.38 -8.46 -0.55
CA LYS A 72 -14.28 -9.01 -1.37
C LYS A 72 -14.01 -8.12 -2.57
N GLN A 73 -15.05 -7.68 -3.28
CA GLN A 73 -14.94 -6.81 -4.44
C GLN A 73 -14.25 -5.47 -4.07
N LEU A 74 -14.53 -4.94 -2.90
CA LEU A 74 -13.94 -3.69 -2.42
C LEU A 74 -12.40 -3.74 -2.34
N PHE A 75 -11.77 -4.91 -2.18
CA PHE A 75 -10.32 -5.03 -2.29
C PHE A 75 -9.83 -4.74 -3.71
N PHE A 76 -10.56 -5.23 -4.72
CA PHE A 76 -10.22 -4.98 -6.13
C PHE A 76 -10.51 -3.54 -6.53
N ASP A 77 -11.59 -2.98 -6.05
CA ASP A 77 -11.95 -1.59 -6.32
C ASP A 77 -10.89 -0.63 -5.78
N VAL A 78 -10.46 -0.83 -4.54
CA VAL A 78 -9.46 0.04 -3.92
C VAL A 78 -8.06 -0.24 -4.46
N ASN A 79 -7.62 -1.52 -4.47
CA ASN A 79 -6.22 -1.84 -4.74
C ASN A 79 -5.89 -1.92 -6.24
N LEU A 80 -6.85 -2.29 -7.10
CA LEU A 80 -6.64 -2.38 -8.53
C LEU A 80 -7.26 -1.20 -9.28
N GLN A 81 -8.58 -0.95 -9.12
CA GLN A 81 -9.21 0.14 -9.86
C GLN A 81 -8.66 1.50 -9.44
N GLY A 82 -8.46 1.72 -8.12
CA GLY A 82 -7.82 2.93 -7.63
C GLY A 82 -6.40 3.15 -8.19
N THR A 83 -5.63 2.06 -8.35
CA THR A 83 -4.31 2.12 -9.01
C THR A 83 -4.43 2.51 -10.48
N LYS A 84 -5.41 1.94 -11.21
CA LYS A 84 -5.67 2.31 -12.61
C LYS A 84 -6.06 3.77 -12.76
N ASN A 85 -6.96 4.26 -11.93
CA ASN A 85 -7.40 5.66 -11.96
C ASN A 85 -6.24 6.63 -11.66
N LEU A 86 -5.32 6.24 -10.75
CA LEU A 86 -4.09 7.00 -10.51
C LEU A 86 -3.19 7.03 -11.76
N CYS A 87 -3.00 5.90 -12.44
CA CYS A 87 -2.22 5.83 -13.68
C CYS A 87 -2.83 6.69 -14.79
N THR A 88 -4.14 6.67 -14.97
CA THR A 88 -4.86 7.57 -15.92
C THR A 88 -4.63 9.04 -15.58
N ALA A 89 -4.63 9.41 -14.30
CA ALA A 89 -4.31 10.78 -13.88
C ALA A 89 -2.87 11.18 -14.23
N LEU A 90 -1.93 10.25 -14.12
CA LEU A 90 -0.52 10.48 -14.49
C LEU A 90 -0.34 10.61 -16.01
N GLU A 91 -1.08 9.85 -16.80
CA GLU A 91 -1.11 10.00 -18.26
C GLU A 91 -1.58 11.41 -18.66
N ASN A 92 -2.61 11.92 -18.00
CA ASN A 92 -3.17 13.25 -18.28
C ASN A 92 -2.27 14.41 -17.81
N SER A 93 -1.45 14.21 -16.77
CA SER A 93 -0.64 15.29 -16.16
C SER A 93 0.86 15.21 -16.49
N GLY A 94 1.29 14.08 -17.03
CA GLY A 94 2.66 13.78 -17.42
C GLY A 94 3.26 12.61 -16.67
N ILE A 95 3.82 11.68 -17.44
CA ILE A 95 4.39 10.41 -16.99
C ILE A 95 5.55 10.65 -16.00
N PRO A 96 5.56 9.99 -14.81
CA PRO A 96 6.65 10.10 -13.84
C PRO A 96 7.89 9.33 -14.30
N LYS A 97 9.03 9.59 -13.65
CA LYS A 97 10.27 8.82 -13.88
C LYS A 97 10.28 7.49 -13.13
N ALA A 98 9.64 7.44 -11.97
CA ALA A 98 9.59 6.25 -11.13
C ALA A 98 8.25 6.10 -10.41
N PHE A 99 7.85 4.86 -10.18
CA PHE A 99 6.66 4.46 -9.46
C PHE A 99 7.03 3.46 -8.37
N ILE A 100 6.75 3.78 -7.11
CA ILE A 100 6.98 2.92 -5.95
C ILE A 100 5.61 2.44 -5.48
N PHE A 101 5.38 1.13 -5.55
CA PHE A 101 4.13 0.50 -5.14
C PHE A 101 4.31 -0.28 -3.84
N ILE A 102 3.48 0.00 -2.85
CA ILE A 102 3.45 -0.77 -1.61
C ILE A 102 2.50 -1.96 -1.79
N SER A 103 3.11 -3.13 -1.97
CA SER A 103 2.43 -4.42 -2.03
C SER A 103 2.51 -5.14 -0.67
N THR A 104 2.67 -6.45 -0.63
CA THR A 104 2.66 -7.28 0.58
C THR A 104 3.27 -8.65 0.31
N VAL A 105 3.89 -9.29 1.32
CA VAL A 105 4.30 -10.70 1.24
C VAL A 105 3.12 -11.67 1.10
N ALA A 106 1.88 -11.24 1.41
CA ALA A 106 0.69 -12.06 1.23
C ALA A 106 0.48 -12.52 -0.23
N VAL A 107 1.10 -11.83 -1.20
CA VAL A 107 1.05 -12.22 -2.63
C VAL A 107 1.70 -13.58 -2.88
N TYR A 108 2.63 -14.01 -2.05
CA TYR A 108 3.28 -15.32 -2.17
C TYR A 108 2.36 -16.48 -1.75
N GLY A 109 1.37 -16.24 -0.88
CA GLY A 109 0.44 -17.27 -0.41
C GLY A 109 1.06 -18.30 0.53
N CYS A 110 2.20 -18.00 1.16
CA CYS A 110 2.89 -18.88 2.07
C CYS A 110 2.63 -18.47 3.53
N ASP A 111 2.28 -19.44 4.38
CA ASP A 111 2.16 -19.22 5.83
C ASP A 111 3.52 -19.22 6.53
N SER A 112 4.52 -19.84 5.91
CA SER A 112 5.92 -19.87 6.34
C SER A 112 6.82 -20.08 5.14
N GLY A 113 8.08 -19.65 5.25
CA GLY A 113 9.06 -19.87 4.19
C GLY A 113 10.44 -19.38 4.62
N GLU A 114 11.47 -19.97 4.02
CA GLU A 114 12.87 -19.57 4.19
C GLU A 114 13.44 -19.12 2.85
N ASN A 115 14.19 -18.04 2.85
CA ASN A 115 14.86 -17.49 1.66
C ASN A 115 13.90 -17.19 0.48
N ILE A 116 12.67 -16.70 0.80
CA ILE A 116 11.73 -16.26 -0.24
C ILE A 116 12.30 -15.03 -0.93
N THR A 117 12.54 -15.15 -2.23
CA THR A 117 13.00 -14.05 -3.10
C THR A 117 11.83 -13.38 -3.81
N GLU A 118 12.11 -12.29 -4.51
CA GLU A 118 11.12 -11.55 -5.31
C GLU A 118 10.58 -12.38 -6.49
N GLU A 119 11.32 -13.39 -6.93
CA GLU A 119 10.97 -14.31 -8.03
C GLU A 119 10.06 -15.46 -7.58
N HIS A 120 9.83 -15.59 -6.28
CA HIS A 120 8.95 -16.66 -5.76
C HIS A 120 7.53 -16.55 -6.38
N PRO A 121 6.90 -17.68 -6.73
CA PRO A 121 5.56 -17.68 -7.35
C PRO A 121 4.51 -16.92 -6.51
N LEU A 122 3.67 -16.14 -7.18
CA LEU A 122 2.61 -15.37 -6.54
C LEU A 122 1.33 -16.22 -6.42
N ASN A 123 1.26 -17.01 -5.35
CA ASN A 123 0.19 -18.00 -5.10
C ASN A 123 -0.85 -17.53 -4.07
N GLY A 124 -0.88 -16.24 -3.74
CA GLY A 124 -1.85 -15.69 -2.80
C GLY A 124 -3.29 -15.87 -3.29
N THR A 125 -4.15 -16.41 -2.42
CA THR A 125 -5.55 -16.76 -2.75
C THR A 125 -6.58 -15.87 -2.09
N THR A 126 -6.19 -15.11 -1.05
CA THR A 126 -7.12 -14.20 -0.38
C THR A 126 -7.51 -13.03 -1.29
N PRO A 127 -8.72 -12.44 -1.16
CA PRO A 127 -9.13 -11.27 -1.94
C PRO A 127 -8.12 -10.12 -1.87
N TYR A 128 -7.50 -9.91 -0.70
CA TYR A 128 -6.42 -8.95 -0.52
C TYR A 128 -5.20 -9.29 -1.37
N ALA A 129 -4.67 -10.51 -1.24
CA ALA A 129 -3.50 -10.95 -2.01
C ALA A 129 -3.76 -10.89 -3.52
N LEU A 130 -4.90 -11.42 -3.98
CA LEU A 130 -5.29 -11.40 -5.38
C LEU A 130 -5.41 -9.99 -5.94
N SER A 131 -5.98 -9.05 -5.17
CA SER A 131 -6.09 -7.65 -5.60
C SER A 131 -4.73 -6.99 -5.75
N LYS A 132 -3.78 -7.29 -4.85
CA LYS A 132 -2.40 -6.81 -4.94
C LYS A 132 -1.63 -7.43 -6.10
N ILE A 133 -1.73 -8.75 -6.31
CA ILE A 133 -1.14 -9.44 -7.47
C ILE A 133 -1.63 -8.80 -8.79
N LYS A 134 -2.94 -8.55 -8.91
CA LYS A 134 -3.49 -7.92 -10.12
C LYS A 134 -2.99 -6.48 -10.29
N ALA A 135 -2.82 -5.73 -9.21
CA ALA A 135 -2.27 -4.37 -9.26
C ALA A 135 -0.79 -4.37 -9.65
N GLU A 136 0.03 -5.30 -9.11
CA GLU A 136 1.42 -5.48 -9.52
C GLU A 136 1.54 -5.73 -11.02
N LYS A 137 0.81 -6.75 -11.53
CA LYS A 137 0.79 -7.09 -12.97
C LYS A 137 0.34 -5.93 -13.86
N TYR A 138 -0.66 -5.17 -13.41
CA TYR A 138 -1.09 -3.98 -14.14
C TYR A 138 0.02 -2.93 -14.20
N LEU A 139 0.68 -2.65 -13.06
CA LEU A 139 1.76 -1.66 -12.98
C LEU A 139 3.00 -2.10 -13.76
N GLU A 140 3.34 -3.40 -13.79
CA GLU A 140 4.41 -3.92 -14.63
C GLU A 140 4.19 -3.59 -16.10
N GLY A 141 2.98 -3.87 -16.62
CA GLY A 141 2.62 -3.53 -18.00
C GLY A 141 2.58 -2.03 -18.27
N TRP A 142 1.95 -1.27 -17.37
CA TRP A 142 1.83 0.19 -17.52
C TRP A 142 3.21 0.88 -17.46
N CYS A 143 4.04 0.51 -16.50
CA CYS A 143 5.38 1.09 -16.35
C CYS A 143 6.29 0.74 -17.53
N ALA A 144 6.20 -0.50 -18.04
CA ALA A 144 6.96 -0.90 -19.23
C ALA A 144 6.53 -0.10 -20.47
N MET A 145 5.23 0.09 -20.68
CA MET A 145 4.68 0.86 -21.81
C MET A 145 5.15 2.32 -21.78
N HIS A 146 5.24 2.93 -20.59
CA HIS A 146 5.58 4.34 -20.43
C HIS A 146 7.05 4.60 -20.06
N ASN A 147 7.90 3.57 -20.04
CA ASN A 147 9.32 3.65 -19.66
C ASN A 147 9.53 4.26 -18.26
N VAL A 148 8.70 3.82 -17.30
CA VAL A 148 8.75 4.22 -15.89
C VAL A 148 9.51 3.18 -15.07
N LYS A 149 10.43 3.60 -14.20
CA LYS A 149 11.09 2.69 -13.27
C LYS A 149 10.10 2.24 -12.20
N LEU A 150 9.75 0.96 -12.17
CA LEU A 150 8.85 0.38 -11.17
C LEU A 150 9.67 -0.23 -10.02
N SER A 151 9.24 0.07 -8.79
CA SER A 151 9.69 -0.61 -7.57
C SER A 151 8.49 -1.14 -6.82
N ILE A 152 8.38 -2.45 -6.68
CA ILE A 152 7.32 -3.12 -5.89
C ILE A 152 7.92 -3.52 -4.55
N LEU A 153 7.39 -2.95 -3.47
CA LEU A 153 7.79 -3.29 -2.11
C LEU A 153 6.77 -4.26 -1.51
N ARG A 154 7.21 -5.46 -1.11
CA ARG A 154 6.37 -6.50 -0.50
C ARG A 154 6.72 -6.66 0.98
N PRO A 155 6.32 -5.69 1.85
CA PRO A 155 6.64 -5.77 3.27
C PRO A 155 5.88 -6.91 3.95
N SER A 156 6.50 -7.51 4.98
CA SER A 156 5.88 -8.49 5.85
C SER A 156 5.06 -7.81 6.96
N LEU A 157 5.67 -7.51 8.09
CA LEU A 157 5.08 -6.74 9.18
C LEU A 157 5.71 -5.36 9.23
N ILE A 158 4.88 -4.33 9.09
CA ILE A 158 5.33 -2.95 9.22
C ILE A 158 5.28 -2.56 10.70
N ALA A 159 6.43 -2.27 11.28
CA ALA A 159 6.56 -1.75 12.63
C ALA A 159 6.92 -0.26 12.59
N GLY A 160 6.48 0.48 13.60
CA GLY A 160 6.75 1.91 13.70
C GLY A 160 6.04 2.52 14.91
N PRO A 161 6.15 3.84 15.14
CA PRO A 161 5.43 4.53 16.20
C PRO A 161 3.91 4.37 16.07
N ASN A 162 3.24 4.09 17.18
CA ASN A 162 1.78 3.92 17.25
C ASN A 162 1.19 2.88 16.28
N PRO A 163 1.68 1.62 16.27
CA PRO A 163 1.20 0.61 15.36
C PRO A 163 -0.28 0.27 15.62
N PRO A 164 -1.10 0.12 14.57
CA PRO A 164 -2.50 -0.28 14.72
C PRO A 164 -2.63 -1.78 14.97
N GLY A 165 -3.86 -2.22 15.23
CA GLY A 165 -4.22 -3.65 15.29
C GLY A 165 -3.53 -4.41 16.41
N ASN A 166 -3.23 -5.68 16.14
CA ASN A 166 -2.71 -6.62 17.12
C ASN A 166 -1.33 -6.22 17.69
N LEU A 167 -0.45 -5.65 16.86
CA LEU A 167 0.86 -5.20 17.33
C LEU A 167 0.72 -4.07 18.36
N GLY A 168 -0.15 -3.10 18.09
CA GLY A 168 -0.44 -2.02 19.03
C GLY A 168 -1.11 -2.51 20.30
N ALA A 169 -2.05 -3.43 20.19
CA ALA A 169 -2.70 -4.05 21.34
C ALA A 169 -1.70 -4.82 22.22
N MET A 170 -0.80 -5.60 21.59
CA MET A 170 0.26 -6.33 22.29
C MET A 170 1.21 -5.37 23.03
N ILE A 171 1.69 -4.32 22.38
CA ILE A 171 2.57 -3.32 23.01
C ILE A 171 1.89 -2.66 24.20
N ARG A 172 0.62 -2.26 24.07
CA ARG A 172 -0.15 -1.69 25.18
C ARG A 172 -0.35 -2.71 26.32
N GLY A 173 -0.62 -3.99 26.00
CA GLY A 173 -0.76 -5.06 26.97
C GLY A 173 0.53 -5.26 27.77
N ILE A 174 1.68 -5.29 27.10
CA ILE A 174 3.00 -5.41 27.75
C ILE A 174 3.26 -4.21 28.66
N ARG A 175 3.09 -2.99 28.16
CA ARG A 175 3.31 -1.76 28.93
C ARG A 175 2.44 -1.65 30.18
N ASN A 176 1.23 -2.20 30.13
CA ASN A 176 0.28 -2.20 31.22
C ASN A 176 0.37 -3.43 32.14
N GLY A 177 1.37 -4.30 31.95
CA GLY A 177 1.53 -5.54 32.72
C GLY A 177 0.41 -6.58 32.51
N LYS A 178 -0.40 -6.43 31.45
CA LYS A 178 -1.57 -7.27 31.14
C LYS A 178 -1.32 -8.25 29.98
N TYR A 179 -0.07 -8.45 29.58
CA TYR A 179 0.27 -9.38 28.51
C TYR A 179 0.44 -10.79 29.07
N LEU A 180 -0.39 -11.71 28.59
CA LEU A 180 -0.27 -13.13 28.91
C LEU A 180 0.48 -13.82 27.76
N SER A 181 1.60 -14.50 28.08
CA SER A 181 2.30 -15.34 27.12
C SER A 181 1.47 -16.60 26.86
N ILE A 182 0.98 -16.78 25.65
CA ILE A 182 0.23 -17.96 25.21
C ILE A 182 1.20 -18.88 24.47
N ALA A 183 1.14 -20.20 24.73
CA ALA A 183 1.94 -21.23 24.07
C ALA A 183 3.46 -21.00 24.17
N GLY A 184 3.95 -20.46 25.29
CA GLY A 184 5.39 -20.27 25.56
C GLY A 184 6.09 -19.34 24.53
N GLY A 185 5.36 -18.46 23.87
CA GLY A 185 5.93 -17.50 22.91
C GLY A 185 6.36 -18.14 21.58
N LYS A 186 5.95 -19.36 21.27
CA LYS A 186 6.33 -20.09 20.05
C LYS A 186 5.48 -19.74 18.82
N ALA A 187 4.47 -18.91 18.97
CA ALA A 187 3.69 -18.43 17.82
C ALA A 187 4.57 -17.58 16.89
N ARG A 188 4.74 -18.03 15.65
CA ARG A 188 5.41 -17.30 14.57
C ARG A 188 4.34 -16.65 13.67
N LYS A 189 4.63 -15.50 13.15
CA LYS A 189 3.82 -14.82 12.15
C LYS A 189 4.62 -14.67 10.86
#